data_ea639d2cfc98eba6e5d1b10422e34976
#
_entry.id   ea639d2cfc98eba6e5d1b10422e34976
#
_cell.length_a   1.000
_cell.length_b   1.000
_cell.length_c   1.000
_cell.angle_alpha   90.00
_cell.angle_beta   90.00
_cell.angle_gamma   90.00
#
_symmetry.space_group_name_H-M   'P 1'
#
loop_
_entity.id
_entity.type
_entity.pdbx_description
1 polymer ?
#
loop_
_entity_poly.entity_id
_entity_poly.type
_entity_poly.pdbx_seq_one_letter_code
_entity_poly.pdbx_strand_id
1 'polypeptide(L)'
;MLRIWIWTAKIALGAIAFSVLWVLLYKVVNPPTTMLQISQRSLTQEQLDKGKLLENSDDWTSLESIPNSMELAVICGEDQQFFKHRGFDFKAIRKAWEYNKTHKKKRGASTISQQCAKNVFLWEGRSWLRKGLEVYFTFLIETIWGKERIMEVYLNCIEFGRGAFGVRAAAFYYFRKSPESLTRQQCIQIASMMPCPRTCGLHSAKAQRRSYAIGLAMRRYGIKLAY
;
A
#
# COMPACT_ATOMS: atom_id res chain seq x y z
N MET A 1 -2.32 -35.50 26.64
CA MET A 1 -2.26 -35.14 25.19
C MET A 1 -3.56 -34.52 24.68
N LEU A 2 -4.73 -35.12 24.83
CA LEU A 2 -6.02 -34.60 24.34
C LEU A 2 -6.35 -33.16 24.84
N ARG A 3 -6.13 -32.87 26.13
CA ARG A 3 -6.35 -31.51 26.68
C ARG A 3 -5.49 -30.44 26.02
N ILE A 4 -4.25 -30.75 25.69
CA ILE A 4 -3.33 -29.79 25.02
C ILE A 4 -3.87 -29.48 23.60
N TRP A 5 -4.29 -30.48 22.86
CA TRP A 5 -4.88 -30.31 21.53
C TRP A 5 -6.17 -29.46 21.56
N ILE A 6 -7.00 -29.64 22.56
CA ILE A 6 -8.22 -28.84 22.75
C ILE A 6 -7.87 -27.38 23.02
N TRP A 7 -6.88 -27.10 23.88
CA TRP A 7 -6.46 -25.74 24.18
C TRP A 7 -5.80 -25.05 22.98
N THR A 8 -4.92 -25.74 22.24
CA THR A 8 -4.31 -25.19 21.02
C THR A 8 -5.34 -24.87 19.95
N ALA A 9 -6.34 -25.76 19.76
CA ALA A 9 -7.44 -25.50 18.83
C ALA A 9 -8.29 -24.29 19.24
N LYS A 10 -8.61 -24.13 20.53
CA LYS A 10 -9.33 -22.95 21.05
C LYS A 10 -8.55 -21.66 20.84
N ILE A 11 -7.25 -21.66 21.11
CA ILE A 11 -6.38 -20.49 20.87
C ILE A 11 -6.33 -20.14 19.39
N ALA A 12 -6.15 -21.12 18.51
CA ALA A 12 -6.14 -20.91 17.06
C ALA A 12 -7.48 -20.34 16.56
N LEU A 13 -8.61 -20.90 17.01
CA LEU A 13 -9.93 -20.40 16.66
C LEU A 13 -10.15 -18.97 17.16
N GLY A 14 -9.73 -18.68 18.40
CA GLY A 14 -9.78 -17.33 18.97
C GLY A 14 -8.94 -16.32 18.17
N ALA A 15 -7.74 -16.71 17.75
CA ALA A 15 -6.87 -15.86 16.92
C ALA A 15 -7.49 -15.58 15.53
N ILE A 16 -8.11 -16.58 14.91
CA ILE A 16 -8.83 -16.41 13.64
C ILE A 16 -10.04 -15.49 13.85
N ALA A 17 -10.86 -15.73 14.87
CA ALA A 17 -12.02 -14.87 15.15
C ALA A 17 -11.59 -13.41 15.41
N PHE A 18 -10.54 -13.20 16.21
CA PHE A 18 -9.98 -11.89 16.47
C PHE A 18 -9.51 -11.20 15.19
N SER A 19 -8.79 -11.89 14.32
CA SER A 19 -8.30 -11.32 13.06
C SER A 19 -9.43 -10.93 12.10
N VAL A 20 -10.49 -11.74 12.03
CA VAL A 20 -11.69 -11.42 11.24
C VAL A 20 -12.40 -10.20 11.80
N LEU A 21 -12.60 -10.12 13.12
CA LEU A 21 -13.20 -8.95 13.78
C LEU A 21 -12.36 -7.69 13.56
N TRP A 22 -11.04 -7.79 13.61
CA TRP A 22 -10.12 -6.69 13.33
C TRP A 22 -10.29 -6.17 11.89
N VAL A 23 -10.36 -7.07 10.91
CA VAL A 23 -10.61 -6.71 9.50
C VAL A 23 -11.99 -6.09 9.33
N LEU A 24 -13.04 -6.63 9.98
CA LEU A 24 -14.38 -6.07 9.97
C LEU A 24 -14.42 -4.66 10.57
N LEU A 25 -13.72 -4.43 11.68
CA LEU A 25 -13.61 -3.12 12.30
C LEU A 25 -13.01 -2.11 11.32
N TYR A 26 -11.91 -2.44 10.66
CA TYR A 26 -11.24 -1.53 9.73
C TYR A 26 -11.95 -1.38 8.37
N LYS A 27 -13.03 -2.12 8.13
CA LYS A 27 -13.94 -1.83 7.03
C LYS A 27 -14.62 -0.47 7.19
N VAL A 28 -15.00 -0.12 8.44
CA VAL A 28 -15.81 1.07 8.75
C VAL A 28 -15.04 2.12 9.56
N VAL A 29 -14.06 1.71 10.34
CA VAL A 29 -13.20 2.59 11.14
C VAL A 29 -11.86 2.74 10.43
N ASN A 30 -11.38 3.96 10.32
CA ASN A 30 -10.06 4.21 9.75
C ASN A 30 -8.98 3.69 10.70
N PRO A 31 -7.98 2.93 10.21
CA PRO A 31 -6.85 2.53 11.03
C PRO A 31 -6.17 3.77 11.64
N PRO A 32 -6.13 3.91 12.98
CA PRO A 32 -5.53 5.09 13.61
C PRO A 32 -4.01 5.11 13.42
N THR A 33 -3.43 3.95 13.24
CA THR A 33 -2.03 3.73 12.90
C THR A 33 -1.87 2.33 12.33
N THR A 34 -0.86 2.13 11.52
CA THR A 34 -0.57 0.83 10.92
C THR A 34 0.69 0.22 11.52
N MET A 35 0.85 -1.09 11.38
CA MET A 35 2.07 -1.78 11.82
C MET A 35 3.32 -1.21 11.14
N LEU A 36 3.19 -0.75 9.89
CA LEU A 36 4.28 -0.07 9.19
C LEU A 36 4.61 1.29 9.83
N GLN A 37 3.62 2.11 10.13
CA GLN A 37 3.81 3.41 10.80
C GLN A 37 4.41 3.25 12.20
N ILE A 38 3.94 2.27 12.97
CA ILE A 38 4.50 1.96 14.30
C ILE A 38 5.99 1.63 14.20
N SER A 39 6.37 0.78 13.25
CA SER A 39 7.78 0.39 13.07
C SER A 39 8.68 1.53 12.59
N GLN A 40 8.08 2.61 12.04
CA GLN A 40 8.79 3.77 11.48
C GLN A 40 8.56 5.06 12.29
N ARG A 41 7.96 4.97 13.47
CA ARG A 41 7.59 6.14 14.29
C ARG A 41 8.77 7.09 14.56
N SER A 42 9.96 6.56 14.78
CA SER A 42 11.16 7.37 14.98
C SER A 42 11.55 8.21 13.75
N LEU A 43 11.34 7.67 12.54
CA LEU A 43 11.61 8.41 11.31
C LEU A 43 10.58 9.51 11.09
N THR A 44 9.31 9.24 11.40
CA THR A 44 8.23 10.22 11.30
C THR A 44 8.48 11.38 12.28
N GLN A 45 8.85 11.09 13.51
CA GLN A 45 9.19 12.11 14.51
C GLN A 45 10.37 12.97 14.05
N GLU A 46 11.43 12.38 13.52
CA GLU A 46 12.57 13.11 12.95
C GLU A 46 12.16 14.07 11.81
N GLN A 47 11.15 13.69 10.99
CA GLN A 47 10.65 14.55 9.92
C GLN A 47 9.78 15.69 10.46
N LEU A 48 8.98 15.44 11.50
CA LEU A 48 8.20 16.47 12.19
C LEU A 48 9.12 17.50 12.85
N ASP A 49 10.13 17.03 13.58
CA ASP A 49 11.11 17.87 14.27
C ASP A 49 11.90 18.77 13.29
N LYS A 50 12.11 18.27 12.06
CA LYS A 50 12.74 19.04 10.99
C LYS A 50 11.75 19.94 10.21
N GLY A 51 10.49 20.02 10.62
CA GLY A 51 9.46 20.80 9.95
C GLY A 51 9.15 20.36 8.52
N LYS A 52 9.48 19.11 8.19
CA LYS A 52 9.24 18.54 6.85
C LYS A 52 7.84 18.01 6.66
N LEU A 53 7.17 17.64 7.75
CA LEU A 53 5.79 17.17 7.76
C LEU A 53 4.94 18.11 8.62
N LEU A 54 3.65 18.19 8.33
CA LEU A 54 2.69 18.83 9.22
C LEU A 54 2.47 17.96 10.45
N GLU A 55 2.19 18.59 11.60
CA GLU A 55 1.83 17.91 12.85
C GLU A 55 0.63 16.97 12.65
N ASN A 56 -0.32 17.37 11.76
CA ASN A 56 -1.52 16.60 11.40
C ASN A 56 -1.35 15.84 10.06
N SER A 57 -0.14 15.49 9.69
CA SER A 57 0.11 14.74 8.44
C SER A 57 -0.49 13.34 8.45
N ASP A 58 -0.81 12.81 9.64
CA ASP A 58 -1.44 11.51 9.84
C ASP A 58 -2.96 11.55 9.69
N ASP A 59 -3.57 12.73 9.45
CA ASP A 59 -5.00 12.86 9.23
C ASP A 59 -5.44 12.07 8.00
N TRP A 60 -6.52 11.33 8.17
CA TRP A 60 -7.13 10.54 7.11
C TRP A 60 -7.71 11.42 6.00
N THR A 61 -7.47 11.02 4.76
CA THR A 61 -8.05 11.66 3.58
C THR A 61 -9.05 10.69 2.96
N SER A 62 -10.33 11.07 2.89
CA SER A 62 -11.35 10.24 2.24
C SER A 62 -11.01 10.04 0.75
N LEU A 63 -11.41 8.91 0.18
CA LEU A 63 -11.11 8.61 -1.23
C LEU A 63 -11.67 9.66 -2.18
N GLU A 64 -12.85 10.21 -1.87
CA GLU A 64 -13.50 11.28 -2.63
C GLU A 64 -12.68 12.57 -2.69
N SER A 65 -11.89 12.86 -1.64
CA SER A 65 -10.99 14.01 -1.58
C SER A 65 -9.64 13.76 -2.27
N ILE A 66 -9.36 12.52 -2.65
CA ILE A 66 -8.14 12.17 -3.38
C ILE A 66 -8.41 12.29 -4.88
N PRO A 67 -7.60 13.02 -5.66
CA PRO A 67 -7.82 13.12 -7.09
C PRO A 67 -7.77 11.75 -7.77
N ASN A 68 -8.71 11.44 -8.67
CA ASN A 68 -8.74 10.20 -9.46
C ASN A 68 -7.40 9.95 -10.18
N SER A 69 -6.67 11.01 -10.52
CA SER A 69 -5.33 10.88 -11.10
C SER A 69 -4.31 10.26 -10.16
N MET A 70 -4.47 10.37 -8.84
CA MET A 70 -3.59 9.71 -7.87
C MET A 70 -3.84 8.20 -7.84
N GLU A 71 -5.10 7.80 -7.78
CA GLU A 71 -5.49 6.39 -7.81
C GLU A 71 -5.01 5.73 -9.10
N LEU A 72 -5.30 6.37 -10.26
CA LEU A 72 -4.86 5.87 -11.56
C LEU A 72 -3.34 5.79 -11.67
N ALA A 73 -2.60 6.75 -11.13
CA ALA A 73 -1.14 6.72 -11.15
C ALA A 73 -0.59 5.55 -10.33
N VAL A 74 -1.19 5.29 -9.16
CA VAL A 74 -0.82 4.17 -8.30
C VAL A 74 -1.17 2.83 -8.94
N ILE A 75 -2.37 2.69 -9.50
CA ILE A 75 -2.79 1.47 -10.22
C ILE A 75 -1.86 1.21 -11.42
N CYS A 76 -1.58 2.22 -12.23
CA CYS A 76 -0.69 2.10 -13.38
C CYS A 76 0.76 1.77 -12.97
N GLY A 77 1.18 2.24 -11.80
CA GLY A 77 2.53 2.03 -11.28
C GLY A 77 2.73 0.69 -10.60
N GLU A 78 1.75 0.18 -9.88
CA GLU A 78 1.87 -0.97 -9.00
C GLU A 78 1.06 -2.18 -9.46
N ASP A 79 -0.16 -1.97 -9.99
CA ASP A 79 -1.09 -3.07 -10.19
C ASP A 79 -2.13 -2.76 -11.28
N GLN A 80 -1.74 -2.84 -12.54
CA GLN A 80 -2.60 -2.50 -13.68
C GLN A 80 -3.84 -3.41 -13.84
N GLN A 81 -3.90 -4.51 -13.10
CA GLN A 81 -5.03 -5.44 -13.10
C GLN A 81 -5.84 -5.38 -11.80
N PHE A 82 -5.68 -4.32 -10.99
CA PHE A 82 -6.29 -4.18 -9.66
C PHE A 82 -7.77 -4.53 -9.62
N PHE A 83 -8.57 -4.05 -10.58
CA PHE A 83 -10.00 -4.33 -10.65
C PHE A 83 -10.35 -5.70 -11.24
N LYS A 84 -9.38 -6.44 -11.82
CA LYS A 84 -9.63 -7.71 -12.52
C LYS A 84 -9.28 -8.94 -11.70
N HIS A 85 -8.56 -8.80 -10.61
CA HIS A 85 -8.22 -9.91 -9.74
C HIS A 85 -8.83 -9.74 -8.34
N ARG A 86 -8.89 -10.83 -7.60
CA ARG A 86 -9.31 -10.88 -6.19
C ARG A 86 -8.09 -11.07 -5.29
N GLY A 87 -7.28 -10.03 -5.16
CA GLY A 87 -6.11 -9.97 -4.29
C GLY A 87 -4.82 -10.50 -4.90
N PHE A 88 -4.85 -11.39 -5.89
CA PHE A 88 -3.68 -12.04 -6.45
C PHE A 88 -3.69 -12.00 -7.99
N ASP A 89 -2.67 -11.40 -8.60
CA ASP A 89 -2.44 -11.50 -10.04
C ASP A 89 -1.55 -12.71 -10.36
N PHE A 90 -2.17 -13.86 -10.55
CA PHE A 90 -1.46 -15.11 -10.86
C PHE A 90 -0.68 -15.03 -12.18
N LYS A 91 -1.12 -14.20 -13.14
CA LYS A 91 -0.39 -13.99 -14.41
C LYS A 91 0.90 -13.21 -14.18
N ALA A 92 0.84 -12.15 -13.34
CA ALA A 92 2.03 -11.39 -12.95
C ALA A 92 2.98 -12.24 -12.10
N ILE A 93 2.46 -13.04 -11.17
CA ILE A 93 3.25 -13.96 -10.34
C ILE A 93 4.01 -14.95 -11.23
N ARG A 94 3.35 -15.59 -12.18
CA ARG A 94 3.98 -16.51 -13.12
C ARG A 94 5.07 -15.84 -13.97
N LYS A 95 4.78 -14.67 -14.55
CA LYS A 95 5.76 -13.89 -15.31
C LYS A 95 6.96 -13.48 -14.47
N ALA A 96 6.73 -13.04 -13.22
CA ALA A 96 7.82 -12.69 -12.31
C ALA A 96 8.66 -13.91 -11.95
N TRP A 97 8.05 -15.06 -11.71
CA TRP A 97 8.74 -16.31 -11.40
C TRP A 97 9.63 -16.78 -12.58
N GLU A 98 9.09 -16.78 -13.81
CA GLU A 98 9.85 -17.12 -15.02
C GLU A 98 11.03 -16.16 -15.23
N TYR A 99 10.81 -14.85 -15.10
CA TYR A 99 11.87 -13.85 -15.18
C TYR A 99 12.96 -14.08 -14.13
N ASN A 100 12.54 -14.38 -12.90
CA ASN A 100 13.42 -14.54 -11.76
C ASN A 100 14.34 -15.79 -11.84
N LYS A 101 14.00 -16.76 -12.69
CA LYS A 101 14.88 -17.92 -12.93
C LYS A 101 16.17 -17.53 -13.64
N THR A 102 16.11 -16.58 -14.56
CA THR A 102 17.19 -16.25 -15.50
C THR A 102 17.91 -14.93 -15.16
N HIS A 103 17.31 -14.08 -14.30
CA HIS A 103 17.85 -12.76 -14.02
C HIS A 103 18.31 -12.61 -12.56
N LYS A 104 19.48 -11.98 -12.36
CA LYS A 104 20.00 -11.65 -11.01
C LYS A 104 19.09 -10.66 -10.29
N LYS A 105 18.60 -9.62 -10.98
CA LYS A 105 17.69 -8.64 -10.44
C LYS A 105 16.28 -9.20 -10.43
N LYS A 106 15.77 -9.51 -9.24
CA LYS A 106 14.44 -10.11 -9.09
C LYS A 106 13.32 -9.09 -9.27
N ARG A 107 12.20 -9.52 -9.87
CA ARG A 107 10.96 -8.77 -9.99
C ARG A 107 9.98 -9.24 -8.91
N GLY A 108 9.26 -8.29 -8.30
CA GLY A 108 8.11 -8.55 -7.47
C GLY A 108 6.82 -8.63 -8.31
N ALA A 109 5.80 -9.27 -7.75
CA ALA A 109 4.47 -9.36 -8.33
C ALA A 109 3.39 -9.18 -7.25
N SER A 110 3.69 -8.39 -6.20
CA SER A 110 2.72 -8.10 -5.16
C SER A 110 1.72 -7.07 -5.65
N THR A 111 0.44 -7.35 -5.44
CA THR A 111 -0.69 -6.46 -5.78
C THR A 111 -0.86 -5.34 -4.74
N ILE A 112 -1.67 -4.33 -5.06
CA ILE A 112 -2.08 -3.29 -4.12
C ILE A 112 -2.72 -3.91 -2.87
N SER A 113 -3.59 -4.91 -3.03
CA SER A 113 -4.25 -5.60 -1.91
C SER A 113 -3.26 -6.31 -1.00
N GLN A 114 -2.25 -6.99 -1.56
CA GLN A 114 -1.18 -7.61 -0.78
C GLN A 114 -0.33 -6.59 -0.02
N GLN A 115 -0.02 -5.47 -0.66
CA GLN A 115 0.73 -4.38 -0.02
C GLN A 115 -0.11 -3.73 1.09
N CYS A 116 -1.41 -3.51 0.88
CA CYS A 116 -2.34 -2.99 1.87
C CYS A 116 -2.41 -3.92 3.10
N ALA A 117 -2.68 -5.22 2.88
CA ALA A 117 -2.74 -6.22 3.95
C ALA A 117 -1.45 -6.26 4.77
N LYS A 118 -0.30 -6.26 4.09
CA LYS A 118 1.01 -6.23 4.75
C LYS A 118 1.19 -4.98 5.62
N ASN A 119 0.90 -3.80 5.08
CA ASN A 119 1.21 -2.54 5.77
C ASN A 119 0.29 -2.31 6.97
N VAL A 120 -0.98 -2.72 6.88
CA VAL A 120 -1.98 -2.52 7.94
C VAL A 120 -1.81 -3.52 9.07
N PHE A 121 -1.64 -4.81 8.76
CA PHE A 121 -1.77 -5.89 9.73
C PHE A 121 -0.46 -6.56 10.13
N LEU A 122 0.64 -6.34 9.38
CA LEU A 122 1.86 -7.11 9.57
C LEU A 122 3.08 -6.23 9.82
N TRP A 123 4.03 -6.83 10.53
CA TRP A 123 5.33 -6.19 10.86
C TRP A 123 6.27 -6.15 9.66
N GLU A 124 7.30 -5.32 9.74
CA GLU A 124 8.40 -5.28 8.76
C GLU A 124 9.28 -6.55 8.86
N GLY A 125 9.97 -6.84 7.76
CA GLY A 125 10.88 -7.95 7.67
C GLY A 125 10.49 -8.96 6.60
N ARG A 126 11.33 -10.00 6.44
CA ARG A 126 11.14 -11.05 5.44
C ARG A 126 11.12 -12.41 6.12
N SER A 127 9.97 -13.03 6.19
CA SER A 127 9.81 -14.42 6.66
C SER A 127 8.68 -15.10 5.89
N TRP A 128 8.76 -16.42 5.76
CA TRP A 128 7.71 -17.21 5.14
C TRP A 128 6.40 -17.16 5.93
N LEU A 129 6.49 -17.14 7.27
CA LEU A 129 5.33 -16.98 8.14
C LEU A 129 4.59 -15.67 7.84
N ARG A 130 5.33 -14.55 7.81
CA ARG A 130 4.74 -13.25 7.47
C ARG A 130 4.12 -13.25 6.07
N LYS A 131 4.76 -13.93 5.09
CA LYS A 131 4.19 -14.05 3.74
C LYS A 131 2.91 -14.88 3.72
N GLY A 132 2.81 -15.92 4.52
CA GLY A 132 1.57 -16.69 4.71
C GLY A 132 0.46 -15.85 5.31
N LEU A 133 0.77 -15.06 6.34
CA LEU A 133 -0.19 -14.11 6.94
C LEU A 133 -0.59 -13.00 5.97
N GLU A 134 0.31 -12.52 5.13
CA GLU A 134 -0.01 -11.55 4.05
C GLU A 134 -1.05 -12.13 3.09
N VAL A 135 -0.90 -13.39 2.66
CA VAL A 135 -1.90 -14.08 1.82
C VAL A 135 -3.24 -14.18 2.56
N TYR A 136 -3.23 -14.58 3.82
CA TYR A 136 -4.43 -14.69 4.64
C TYR A 136 -5.17 -13.35 4.76
N PHE A 137 -4.49 -12.27 5.19
CA PHE A 137 -5.11 -10.96 5.31
C PHE A 137 -5.53 -10.36 3.96
N THR A 138 -4.79 -10.64 2.88
CA THR A 138 -5.20 -10.24 1.52
C THR A 138 -6.54 -10.86 1.14
N PHE A 139 -6.72 -12.15 1.41
CA PHE A 139 -8.00 -12.82 1.19
C PHE A 139 -9.13 -12.19 2.01
N LEU A 140 -8.89 -11.90 3.29
CA LEU A 140 -9.89 -11.27 4.15
C LEU A 140 -10.30 -9.89 3.66
N ILE A 141 -9.34 -9.01 3.36
CA ILE A 141 -9.69 -7.64 2.92
C ILE A 141 -10.39 -7.62 1.56
N GLU A 142 -10.02 -8.49 0.63
CA GLU A 142 -10.71 -8.60 -0.66
C GLU A 142 -12.14 -9.11 -0.53
N THR A 143 -12.39 -9.99 0.46
CA THR A 143 -13.72 -10.54 0.71
C THR A 143 -14.61 -9.56 1.48
N ILE A 144 -14.03 -8.80 2.41
CA ILE A 144 -14.79 -8.00 3.39
C ILE A 144 -14.87 -6.53 2.98
N TRP A 145 -13.77 -5.90 2.48
CA TRP A 145 -13.71 -4.45 2.24
C TRP A 145 -14.18 -4.04 0.84
N GLY A 146 -13.79 -4.81 -0.18
CA GLY A 146 -13.94 -4.41 -1.57
C GLY A 146 -12.81 -3.46 -2.03
N LYS A 147 -12.78 -3.19 -3.35
CA LYS A 147 -11.67 -2.45 -4.01
C LYS A 147 -11.57 -1.00 -3.58
N GLU A 148 -12.70 -0.33 -3.41
CA GLU A 148 -12.78 1.07 -2.98
C GLU A 148 -12.12 1.26 -1.62
N ARG A 149 -12.55 0.48 -0.60
CA ARG A 149 -11.98 0.57 0.74
C ARG A 149 -10.52 0.15 0.78
N ILE A 150 -10.11 -0.86 0.01
CA ILE A 150 -8.70 -1.26 -0.11
C ILE A 150 -7.86 -0.10 -0.65
N MET A 151 -8.33 0.60 -1.69
CA MET A 151 -7.63 1.73 -2.27
C MET A 151 -7.54 2.91 -1.30
N GLU A 152 -8.65 3.24 -0.63
CA GLU A 152 -8.67 4.31 0.37
C GLU A 152 -7.66 4.06 1.49
N VAL A 153 -7.70 2.87 2.10
CA VAL A 153 -6.76 2.49 3.17
C VAL A 153 -5.33 2.47 2.65
N TYR A 154 -5.10 1.94 1.46
CA TYR A 154 -3.79 1.89 0.85
C TYR A 154 -3.17 3.27 0.67
N LEU A 155 -3.93 4.22 0.08
CA LEU A 155 -3.46 5.58 -0.17
C LEU A 155 -3.21 6.38 1.12
N ASN A 156 -3.84 6.00 2.22
CA ASN A 156 -3.61 6.62 3.53
C ASN A 156 -2.50 5.97 4.35
N CYS A 157 -2.08 4.73 4.02
CA CYS A 157 -1.16 3.95 4.86
C CYS A 157 0.21 3.70 4.23
N ILE A 158 0.35 3.82 2.90
CA ILE A 158 1.61 3.52 2.20
C ILE A 158 2.63 4.63 2.42
N GLU A 159 3.91 4.26 2.49
CA GLU A 159 5.02 5.21 2.53
C GLU A 159 5.35 5.70 1.12
N PHE A 160 5.14 6.98 0.84
CA PHE A 160 5.48 7.63 -0.42
C PHE A 160 6.83 8.36 -0.40
N GLY A 161 7.34 8.66 0.78
CA GLY A 161 8.62 9.31 1.02
C GLY A 161 9.14 8.94 2.40
N ARG A 162 10.39 9.22 2.71
CA ARG A 162 10.97 8.88 4.01
C ARG A 162 10.15 9.51 5.14
N GLY A 163 9.41 8.69 5.89
CA GLY A 163 8.51 9.14 6.96
C GLY A 163 7.21 9.79 6.48
N ALA A 164 6.97 9.88 5.16
CA ALA A 164 5.74 10.44 4.59
C ALA A 164 4.75 9.31 4.29
N PHE A 165 3.90 8.99 5.26
CA PHE A 165 2.86 7.98 5.15
C PHE A 165 1.55 8.63 4.71
N GLY A 166 0.92 8.00 3.72
CA GLY A 166 -0.33 8.47 3.13
C GLY A 166 -0.15 9.62 2.13
N VAL A 167 -1.20 9.81 1.32
CA VAL A 167 -1.22 10.81 0.24
C VAL A 167 -1.13 12.24 0.79
N ARG A 168 -1.72 12.51 1.96
CA ARG A 168 -1.68 13.83 2.61
C ARG A 168 -0.25 14.23 2.97
N ALA A 169 0.45 13.34 3.68
CA ALA A 169 1.84 13.54 4.02
C ALA A 169 2.72 13.68 2.78
N ALA A 170 2.48 12.87 1.73
CA ALA A 170 3.22 12.94 0.48
C ALA A 170 2.99 14.25 -0.27
N ALA A 171 1.75 14.72 -0.37
CA ALA A 171 1.40 15.98 -1.03
C ALA A 171 2.10 17.16 -0.35
N PHE A 172 2.10 17.18 0.96
CA PHE A 172 2.80 18.20 1.72
C PHE A 172 4.33 18.05 1.63
N TYR A 173 4.84 16.83 1.79
CA TYR A 173 6.28 16.56 1.78
C TYR A 173 6.95 17.04 0.47
N TYR A 174 6.34 16.70 -0.67
CA TYR A 174 6.91 17.01 -1.99
C TYR A 174 6.51 18.36 -2.55
N PHE A 175 5.30 18.84 -2.27
CA PHE A 175 4.71 19.98 -2.98
C PHE A 175 4.15 21.07 -2.08
N ARG A 176 4.12 20.88 -0.74
CA ARG A 176 3.49 21.82 0.21
C ARG A 176 2.03 22.12 -0.12
N LYS A 177 1.31 21.08 -0.53
CA LYS A 177 -0.09 21.14 -0.95
C LYS A 177 -0.95 20.15 -0.19
N SER A 178 -2.28 20.41 -0.20
CA SER A 178 -3.26 19.39 0.17
C SER A 178 -3.46 18.37 -0.96
N PRO A 179 -3.95 17.15 -0.68
CA PRO A 179 -4.19 16.12 -1.70
C PRO A 179 -5.06 16.60 -2.86
N GLU A 180 -6.16 17.30 -2.56
CA GLU A 180 -7.14 17.81 -3.52
C GLU A 180 -6.53 18.75 -4.56
N SER A 181 -5.46 19.46 -4.16
CA SER A 181 -4.76 20.46 -5.00
C SER A 181 -3.66 19.86 -5.87
N LEU A 182 -3.47 18.54 -5.83
CA LEU A 182 -2.45 17.88 -6.63
C LEU A 182 -2.85 17.85 -8.11
N THR A 183 -1.94 18.30 -8.96
CA THR A 183 -2.09 18.13 -10.41
C THR A 183 -1.85 16.67 -10.80
N ARG A 184 -2.38 16.27 -11.98
CA ARG A 184 -2.12 14.94 -12.54
C ARG A 184 -0.62 14.59 -12.58
N GLN A 185 0.22 15.55 -12.96
CA GLN A 185 1.67 15.33 -13.02
C GLN A 185 2.27 15.11 -11.65
N GLN A 186 1.82 15.84 -10.63
CA GLN A 186 2.26 15.65 -9.24
C GLN A 186 1.84 14.29 -8.69
N CYS A 187 0.63 13.82 -8.98
CA CYS A 187 0.17 12.47 -8.65
C CYS A 187 1.08 11.38 -9.26
N ILE A 188 1.44 11.51 -10.54
CA ILE A 188 2.37 10.62 -11.22
C ILE A 188 3.75 10.63 -10.55
N GLN A 189 4.24 11.80 -10.18
CA GLN A 189 5.53 11.95 -9.52
C GLN A 189 5.53 11.27 -8.14
N ILE A 190 4.50 11.49 -7.32
CA ILE A 190 4.35 10.82 -6.01
C ILE A 190 4.31 9.29 -6.21
N ALA A 191 3.47 8.79 -7.11
CA ALA A 191 3.37 7.35 -7.39
C ALA A 191 4.69 6.75 -7.88
N SER A 192 5.54 7.54 -8.56
CA SER A 192 6.84 7.06 -9.01
C SER A 192 7.83 6.77 -7.88
N MET A 193 7.61 7.33 -6.69
CA MET A 193 8.48 7.15 -5.53
C MET A 193 8.27 5.83 -4.80
N MET A 194 7.11 5.20 -4.93
CA MET A 194 6.71 4.03 -4.14
C MET A 194 7.70 2.87 -4.08
N PRO A 195 8.46 2.51 -5.13
CA PRO A 195 9.42 1.40 -5.04
C PRO A 195 10.68 1.70 -4.21
N CYS A 196 10.93 2.98 -3.93
CA CYS A 196 12.13 3.42 -3.22
C CYS A 196 11.88 4.72 -2.43
N PRO A 197 10.83 4.77 -1.57
CA PRO A 197 10.39 6.00 -0.94
C PRO A 197 11.46 6.64 -0.05
N ARG A 198 12.33 5.82 0.53
CA ARG A 198 13.39 6.28 1.45
C ARG A 198 14.69 6.67 0.78
N THR A 199 14.94 6.21 -0.45
CA THR A 199 16.26 6.31 -1.10
C THR A 199 16.25 7.06 -2.42
N CYS A 200 15.08 7.22 -3.05
CA CYS A 200 14.95 7.97 -4.29
C CYS A 200 14.54 9.42 -4.01
N GLY A 201 15.16 10.36 -4.71
CA GLY A 201 14.66 11.73 -4.79
C GLY A 201 13.68 11.92 -5.94
N LEU A 202 12.77 12.89 -5.82
CA LEU A 202 11.73 13.16 -6.83
C LEU A 202 12.30 13.41 -8.23
N HIS A 203 13.48 14.03 -8.29
CA HIS A 203 14.19 14.37 -9.53
C HIS A 203 15.23 13.32 -9.95
N SER A 204 15.34 12.18 -9.24
CA SER A 204 16.27 11.15 -9.63
C SER A 204 15.91 10.53 -10.98
N ALA A 205 16.90 10.10 -11.75
CA ALA A 205 16.69 9.46 -13.07
C ALA A 205 15.75 8.25 -12.97
N LYS A 206 15.77 7.53 -11.85
CA LYS A 206 14.89 6.38 -11.60
C LYS A 206 13.44 6.83 -11.43
N ALA A 207 13.18 7.88 -10.64
CA ALA A 207 11.84 8.45 -10.45
C ALA A 207 11.29 9.04 -11.75
N GLN A 208 12.11 9.76 -12.50
CA GLN A 208 11.72 10.34 -13.80
C GLN A 208 11.33 9.27 -14.84
N ARG A 209 12.16 8.22 -14.99
CA ARG A 209 11.84 7.08 -15.87
C ARG A 209 10.52 6.41 -15.47
N ARG A 210 10.29 6.25 -14.18
CA ARG A 210 9.06 5.65 -13.67
C ARG A 210 7.84 6.57 -13.87
N SER A 211 7.98 7.88 -13.60
CA SER A 211 6.95 8.88 -13.90
C SER A 211 6.54 8.85 -15.36
N TYR A 212 7.51 8.78 -16.27
CA TYR A 212 7.24 8.66 -17.71
C TYR A 212 6.47 7.38 -18.04
N ALA A 213 6.89 6.23 -17.48
CA ALA A 213 6.22 4.95 -17.69
C ALA A 213 4.79 4.94 -17.15
N ILE A 214 4.55 5.50 -15.95
CA ILE A 214 3.21 5.64 -15.35
C ILE A 214 2.35 6.54 -16.23
N GLY A 215 2.84 7.72 -16.64
CA GLY A 215 2.10 8.65 -17.49
C GLY A 215 1.74 8.04 -18.86
N LEU A 216 2.62 7.22 -19.42
CA LEU A 216 2.35 6.47 -20.65
C LEU A 216 1.27 5.39 -20.42
N ALA A 217 1.37 4.64 -19.32
CA ALA A 217 0.38 3.64 -18.95
C ALA A 217 -1.00 4.26 -18.73
N MET A 218 -1.10 5.36 -18.00
CA MET A 218 -2.37 6.08 -17.79
C MET A 218 -3.03 6.55 -19.09
N ARG A 219 -2.24 6.85 -20.13
CA ARG A 219 -2.76 7.20 -21.47
C ARG A 219 -3.19 6.00 -22.28
N ARG A 220 -2.37 4.93 -22.23
CA ARG A 220 -2.55 3.74 -23.09
C ARG A 220 -3.66 2.83 -22.61
N TYR A 221 -3.75 2.61 -21.31
CA TYR A 221 -4.64 1.56 -20.77
C TYR A 221 -6.05 2.04 -20.52
N GLY A 222 -6.33 3.36 -20.52
CA GLY A 222 -7.68 3.89 -20.32
C GLY A 222 -8.39 3.28 -19.11
N ILE A 223 -7.62 2.97 -18.05
CA ILE A 223 -8.17 2.35 -16.83
C ILE A 223 -9.23 3.30 -16.27
N LYS A 224 -10.46 2.78 -16.13
CA LYS A 224 -11.53 3.46 -15.41
C LYS A 224 -11.55 2.95 -13.99
N LEU A 225 -11.81 3.84 -13.04
CA LEU A 225 -12.10 3.46 -11.66
C LEU A 225 -13.44 2.71 -11.68
N ALA A 226 -13.49 1.52 -11.09
CA ALA A 226 -14.62 0.62 -11.12
C ALA A 226 -14.98 0.20 -9.69
N TYR A 227 -15.51 1.17 -8.95
CA TYR A 227 -16.08 0.98 -7.62
C TYR A 227 -17.58 0.74 -7.68
#